data_8748d3405423e5f96b6b1d4fbdcfcd7e
#
_entry.id   8748d3405423e5f96b6b1d4fbdcfcd7e
#
_cell.length_a   1.000
_cell.length_b   1.000
_cell.length_c   1.000
_cell.angle_alpha   90.00
_cell.angle_beta   90.00
_cell.angle_gamma   90.00
#
_symmetry.space_group_name_H-M   'P 1'
#
loop_
_entity.id
_entity.type
_entity.pdbx_description
1 polymer ?
#
loop_
_entity_poly.entity_id
_entity_poly.type
_entity_poly.pdbx_seq_one_letter_code
_entity_poly.pdbx_strand_id
1 'polypeptide(L)'
;MTCFVAHTTVDAAEPYGLSLWWSEVLGYVEDPDDPNLPGHDECYIRSVDGGHGLLFLRVPDEKRGKNRLHLDLRPAAGTRDEEVDRLLSIGATAYEDHRRPDGTGWVTLLDPEGNEFCVLRSLAEVEAGPTA
;
A
#
# COMPACT_ATOMS: atom_id res chain seq x y z
N MET A 1 -15.30 -8.82 -26.14
CA MET A 1 -14.01 -8.17 -25.79
C MET A 1 -14.01 -7.76 -24.33
N THR A 2 -12.84 -7.78 -23.73
CA THR A 2 -12.64 -7.39 -22.33
C THR A 2 -11.62 -6.27 -22.27
N CYS A 3 -11.35 -5.77 -21.06
CA CYS A 3 -10.26 -4.83 -20.79
C CYS A 3 -9.41 -5.37 -19.65
N PHE A 4 -8.32 -4.72 -19.39
CA PHE A 4 -7.44 -5.06 -18.27
C PHE A 4 -7.14 -3.79 -17.47
N VAL A 5 -6.73 -3.97 -16.21
CA VAL A 5 -6.36 -2.85 -15.36
C VAL A 5 -4.95 -2.39 -15.76
N ALA A 6 -4.83 -1.16 -16.26
CA ALA A 6 -3.53 -0.60 -16.63
C ALA A 6 -2.70 -0.31 -15.39
N HIS A 7 -3.28 0.36 -14.40
CA HIS A 7 -2.67 0.67 -13.11
C HIS A 7 -3.76 1.14 -12.14
N THR A 8 -3.42 1.31 -10.89
CA THR A 8 -4.29 1.92 -9.88
C THR A 8 -3.85 3.36 -9.68
N THR A 9 -4.80 4.30 -9.69
CA THR A 9 -4.51 5.71 -9.44
C THR A 9 -4.97 6.08 -8.03
N VAL A 10 -4.09 6.78 -7.30
CA VAL A 10 -4.35 7.29 -5.96
C VAL A 10 -4.33 8.81 -6.02
N ASP A 11 -5.44 9.42 -5.65
CA ASP A 11 -5.51 10.88 -5.53
C ASP A 11 -4.68 11.32 -4.33
N ALA A 12 -3.89 12.36 -4.51
CA ALA A 12 -2.91 12.76 -3.51
C ALA A 12 -2.79 14.28 -3.40
N ALA A 13 -2.50 14.77 -2.21
CA ALA A 13 -2.11 16.16 -2.00
C ALA A 13 -0.65 16.38 -2.41
N GLU A 14 0.21 15.42 -2.11
CA GLU A 14 1.65 15.46 -2.39
C GLU A 14 2.09 14.18 -3.10
N PRO A 15 1.88 14.09 -4.44
CA PRO A 15 2.15 12.86 -5.18
C PRO A 15 3.59 12.35 -5.03
N TYR A 16 4.58 13.24 -5.06
CA TYR A 16 5.97 12.81 -4.95
C TYR A 16 6.26 12.15 -3.60
N GLY A 17 5.92 12.82 -2.50
CA GLY A 17 6.16 12.27 -1.17
C GLY A 17 5.41 10.96 -0.95
N LEU A 18 4.16 10.89 -1.41
CA LEU A 18 3.37 9.67 -1.25
C LEU A 18 3.92 8.52 -2.11
N SER A 19 4.40 8.82 -3.32
CA SER A 19 5.03 7.81 -4.18
C SER A 19 6.31 7.24 -3.55
N LEU A 20 7.12 8.07 -2.90
CA LEU A 20 8.32 7.60 -2.19
C LEU A 20 7.95 6.67 -1.04
N TRP A 21 6.93 7.02 -0.28
CA TRP A 21 6.49 6.20 0.84
C TRP A 21 6.00 4.83 0.37
N TRP A 22 5.14 4.80 -0.65
CA TRP A 22 4.64 3.54 -1.19
C TRP A 22 5.72 2.71 -1.89
N SER A 23 6.73 3.36 -2.47
CA SER A 23 7.91 2.65 -3.00
C SER A 23 8.65 1.91 -1.90
N GLU A 24 8.76 2.51 -0.72
CA GLU A 24 9.38 1.85 0.43
C GLU A 24 8.54 0.68 0.93
N VAL A 25 7.21 0.84 0.97
CA VAL A 25 6.31 -0.23 1.39
C VAL A 25 6.39 -1.43 0.46
N LEU A 26 6.36 -1.20 -0.85
CA LEU A 26 6.15 -2.24 -1.86
C LEU A 26 7.42 -2.68 -2.58
N GLY A 27 8.53 -1.94 -2.44
CA GLY A 27 9.71 -2.18 -3.24
C GLY A 27 9.52 -1.82 -4.71
N TYR A 28 8.56 -0.94 -5.01
CA TYR A 28 8.28 -0.49 -6.37
C TYR A 28 9.33 0.53 -6.80
N VAL A 29 9.51 0.64 -8.09
CA VAL A 29 10.52 1.49 -8.71
C VAL A 29 9.88 2.49 -9.67
N GLU A 30 10.54 3.63 -9.87
CA GLU A 30 10.14 4.59 -10.88
C GLU A 30 10.72 4.21 -12.25
N ASP A 31 10.15 4.80 -13.31
CA ASP A 31 10.70 4.67 -14.66
C ASP A 31 11.96 5.55 -14.76
N PRO A 32 13.15 4.99 -15.04
CA PRO A 32 14.36 5.80 -15.17
C PRO A 32 14.32 6.81 -16.30
N ASP A 33 13.48 6.60 -17.31
CA ASP A 33 13.31 7.53 -18.43
C ASP A 33 12.29 8.64 -18.13
N ASP A 34 11.54 8.51 -17.03
CA ASP A 34 10.55 9.50 -16.60
C ASP A 34 10.56 9.57 -15.07
N PRO A 35 11.65 10.11 -14.48
CA PRO A 35 11.80 10.12 -13.02
C PRO A 35 10.78 11.04 -12.35
N ASN A 36 10.33 10.63 -11.17
CA ASN A 36 9.46 11.44 -10.33
C ASN A 36 10.28 12.52 -9.64
N LEU A 37 9.75 13.74 -9.59
CA LEU A 37 10.43 14.89 -8.98
C LEU A 37 9.47 15.63 -8.06
N PRO A 38 10.00 16.33 -7.03
CA PRO A 38 9.16 17.17 -6.17
C PRO A 38 8.36 18.16 -6.99
N GLY A 39 7.08 18.33 -6.65
CA GLY A 39 6.19 19.25 -7.34
C GLY A 39 5.50 18.71 -8.58
N HIS A 40 5.83 17.51 -9.01
CA HIS A 40 5.12 16.89 -10.13
C HIS A 40 3.66 16.60 -9.75
N ASP A 41 2.75 16.84 -10.70
CA ASP A 41 1.33 16.56 -10.50
C ASP A 41 1.01 15.07 -10.62
N GLU A 42 1.88 14.32 -11.28
CA GLU A 42 1.76 12.87 -11.44
C GLU A 42 3.09 12.20 -11.10
N CYS A 43 3.04 11.15 -10.27
CA CYS A 43 4.19 10.34 -9.94
C CYS A 43 3.82 8.88 -10.05
N TYR A 44 4.53 8.13 -10.90
CA TYR A 44 4.24 6.73 -11.17
C TYR A 44 5.33 5.84 -10.59
N ILE A 45 4.91 4.74 -9.98
CA ILE A 45 5.81 3.66 -9.53
C ILE A 45 5.21 2.33 -9.97
N ARG A 46 6.07 1.32 -10.14
CA ARG A 46 5.63 0.00 -10.58
C ARG A 46 6.44 -1.10 -9.92
N SER A 47 5.87 -2.30 -9.86
CA SER A 47 6.61 -3.47 -9.45
C SER A 47 7.79 -3.71 -10.39
N VAL A 48 8.85 -4.35 -9.88
CA VAL A 48 10.08 -4.58 -10.66
C VAL A 48 9.77 -5.43 -11.91
N ASP A 49 8.83 -6.37 -11.80
CA ASP A 49 8.39 -7.20 -12.94
C ASP A 49 7.39 -6.50 -13.85
N GLY A 50 6.94 -5.28 -13.49
CA GLY A 50 5.98 -4.52 -14.29
C GLY A 50 4.53 -5.01 -14.18
N GLY A 51 4.23 -5.94 -13.28
CA GLY A 51 2.90 -6.55 -13.17
C GLY A 51 1.85 -5.66 -12.52
N HIS A 52 2.24 -4.64 -11.77
CA HIS A 52 1.33 -3.71 -11.11
C HIS A 52 1.97 -2.34 -11.01
N GLY A 53 1.16 -1.29 -11.18
CA GLY A 53 1.61 0.09 -11.06
C GLY A 53 0.66 0.94 -10.23
N LEU A 54 1.22 1.95 -9.58
CA LEU A 54 0.48 2.98 -8.86
C LEU A 54 0.83 4.34 -9.43
N LEU A 55 -0.19 5.09 -9.82
CA LEU A 55 -0.05 6.48 -10.22
C LEU A 55 -0.60 7.36 -9.11
N PHE A 56 0.20 8.29 -8.61
CA PHE A 56 -0.23 9.27 -7.63
C PHE A 56 -0.50 10.57 -8.36
N LEU A 57 -1.75 11.01 -8.29
CA LEU A 57 -2.25 12.15 -9.06
C LEU A 57 -2.66 13.27 -8.11
N ARG A 58 -2.11 14.47 -8.32
CA ARG A 58 -2.47 15.61 -7.49
C ARG A 58 -3.91 16.01 -7.71
N VAL A 59 -4.65 16.13 -6.62
CA VAL A 59 -6.01 16.64 -6.61
C VAL A 59 -6.13 17.72 -5.54
N PRO A 60 -7.01 18.74 -5.75
CA PRO A 60 -7.19 19.80 -4.73
C PRO A 60 -8.01 19.36 -3.53
N ASP A 61 -8.77 18.27 -3.67
CA ASP A 61 -9.68 17.81 -2.63
C ASP A 61 -8.94 17.00 -1.57
N GLU A 62 -9.28 17.23 -0.31
CA GLU A 62 -8.82 16.39 0.78
C GLU A 62 -9.62 15.10 0.83
N LYS A 63 -8.99 14.05 1.37
CA LYS A 63 -9.68 12.79 1.60
C LYS A 63 -10.84 12.99 2.57
N ARG A 64 -12.02 12.52 2.19
CA ARG A 64 -13.23 12.56 3.00
C ARG A 64 -13.84 11.18 3.11
N GLY A 65 -14.09 10.74 4.33
CA GLY A 65 -14.69 9.45 4.58
C GLY A 65 -13.76 8.27 4.27
N LYS A 66 -14.34 7.08 4.25
CA LYS A 66 -13.61 5.84 4.04
C LYS A 66 -13.32 5.61 2.57
N ASN A 67 -12.12 5.10 2.24
CA ASN A 67 -11.81 4.66 0.90
C ASN A 67 -12.78 3.56 0.47
N ARG A 68 -13.32 3.67 -0.75
CA ARG A 68 -14.20 2.62 -1.30
C ARG A 68 -13.38 1.46 -1.88
N LEU A 69 -12.19 1.75 -2.38
CA LEU A 69 -11.21 0.74 -2.78
C LEU A 69 -9.99 0.88 -1.89
N HIS A 70 -9.44 -0.23 -1.43
CA HIS A 70 -8.21 -0.24 -0.65
C HIS A 70 -7.33 -1.40 -1.08
N LEU A 71 -6.03 -1.24 -0.89
CA LEU A 71 -5.08 -2.29 -1.17
C LEU A 71 -5.01 -3.22 0.03
N ASP A 72 -4.97 -4.52 -0.25
CA ASP A 72 -4.67 -5.54 0.75
C ASP A 72 -3.26 -6.04 0.47
N LEU A 73 -2.37 -5.87 1.43
CA LEU A 73 -0.96 -6.21 1.30
C LEU A 73 -0.67 -7.51 2.03
N ARG A 74 0.25 -8.28 1.47
CA ARG A 74 0.75 -9.49 2.09
C ARG A 74 2.28 -9.40 2.15
N PRO A 75 2.89 -9.58 3.33
CA PRO A 75 4.35 -9.49 3.40
C PRO A 75 5.01 -10.55 2.52
N ALA A 76 6.02 -10.13 1.79
CA ALA A 76 6.79 -11.05 0.93
C ALA A 76 7.66 -12.00 1.76
N ALA A 77 8.04 -11.58 2.96
CA ALA A 77 8.82 -12.38 3.90
C ALA A 77 8.42 -12.02 5.33
N GLY A 78 8.58 -12.96 6.24
CA GLY A 78 8.21 -12.75 7.63
C GLY A 78 6.71 -12.88 7.87
N THR A 79 6.25 -12.30 8.96
CA THR A 79 4.86 -12.41 9.41
C THR A 79 4.09 -11.10 9.22
N ARG A 80 2.76 -11.22 9.24
CA ARG A 80 1.89 -10.04 9.26
C ARG A 80 2.28 -9.07 10.37
N ASP A 81 2.52 -9.56 11.57
CA ASP A 81 2.79 -8.71 12.73
C ASP A 81 4.13 -7.99 12.60
N GLU A 82 5.15 -8.68 12.08
CA GLU A 82 6.43 -8.04 11.77
C GLU A 82 6.29 -6.94 10.72
N GLU A 83 5.48 -7.18 9.70
CA GLU A 83 5.23 -6.19 8.66
C GLU A 83 4.46 -4.98 9.19
N VAL A 84 3.44 -5.20 10.03
CA VAL A 84 2.72 -4.10 10.69
C VAL A 84 3.70 -3.23 11.47
N ASP A 85 4.60 -3.82 12.23
CA ASP A 85 5.60 -3.08 13.01
C ASP A 85 6.52 -2.28 12.08
N ARG A 86 6.97 -2.87 10.98
CA ARG A 86 7.80 -2.17 9.99
C ARG A 86 7.08 -0.97 9.41
N LEU A 87 5.82 -1.15 8.98
CA LEU A 87 5.04 -0.07 8.36
C LEU A 87 4.75 1.07 9.33
N LEU A 88 4.46 0.75 10.59
CA LEU A 88 4.31 1.77 11.62
C LEU A 88 5.60 2.55 11.83
N SER A 89 6.75 1.89 11.75
CA SER A 89 8.05 2.54 11.93
C SER A 89 8.41 3.50 10.79
N ILE A 90 7.84 3.32 9.61
CA ILE A 90 8.11 4.18 8.45
C ILE A 90 7.00 5.20 8.19
N GLY A 91 6.01 5.32 9.08
CA GLY A 91 5.06 6.41 9.04
C GLY A 91 3.61 6.04 8.80
N ALA A 92 3.26 4.76 8.72
CA ALA A 92 1.87 4.36 8.72
C ALA A 92 1.25 4.66 10.09
N THR A 93 -0.07 4.88 10.10
CA THR A 93 -0.82 5.10 11.33
C THR A 93 -1.72 3.89 11.58
N ALA A 94 -1.79 3.41 12.81
CA ALA A 94 -2.71 2.35 13.20
C ALA A 94 -4.16 2.85 13.09
N TYR A 95 -5.05 2.02 12.56
CA TYR A 95 -6.44 2.40 12.37
C TYR A 95 -7.41 1.38 12.98
N GLU A 96 -7.46 0.15 12.44
CA GLU A 96 -8.33 -0.89 12.98
C GLU A 96 -7.55 -2.21 13.09
N ASP A 97 -7.71 -2.88 14.22
CA ASP A 97 -7.08 -4.17 14.46
C ASP A 97 -8.14 -5.27 14.39
N HIS A 98 -8.05 -6.08 13.33
CA HIS A 98 -8.97 -7.19 13.11
C HIS A 98 -8.29 -8.55 13.34
N ARG A 99 -7.18 -8.56 14.07
CA ARG A 99 -6.50 -9.82 14.43
C ARG A 99 -7.32 -10.60 15.42
N ARG A 100 -7.35 -11.91 15.24
CA ARG A 100 -8.09 -12.84 16.11
C ARG A 100 -7.13 -13.63 17.00
N PRO A 101 -7.60 -14.15 18.13
CA PRO A 101 -6.73 -14.93 19.03
C PRO A 101 -6.09 -16.15 18.41
N ASP A 102 -6.70 -16.73 17.35
CA ASP A 102 -6.15 -17.89 16.63
C ASP A 102 -5.10 -17.51 15.58
N GLY A 103 -4.70 -16.25 15.51
CA GLY A 103 -3.71 -15.75 14.58
C GLY A 103 -4.25 -15.33 13.23
N THR A 104 -5.53 -15.55 12.94
CA THR A 104 -6.15 -15.10 11.69
C THR A 104 -6.50 -13.61 11.74
N GLY A 105 -7.06 -13.09 10.65
CA GLY A 105 -7.47 -11.70 10.57
C GLY A 105 -6.39 -10.81 9.94
N TRP A 106 -6.64 -9.52 10.01
CA TRP A 106 -5.79 -8.52 9.35
C TRP A 106 -5.70 -7.25 10.20
N VAL A 107 -4.84 -6.33 9.80
CA VAL A 107 -4.72 -5.02 10.43
C VAL A 107 -4.94 -3.95 9.35
N THR A 108 -5.80 -2.97 9.63
CA THR A 108 -5.98 -1.81 8.76
C THR A 108 -5.11 -0.68 9.27
N LEU A 109 -4.29 -0.13 8.37
CA LEU A 109 -3.43 1.00 8.63
C LEU A 109 -3.82 2.17 7.73
N LEU A 110 -3.29 3.34 8.01
CA LEU A 110 -3.40 4.52 7.17
C LEU A 110 -2.04 4.89 6.60
N ASP A 111 -2.00 5.27 5.32
CA ASP A 111 -0.82 5.85 4.73
C ASP A 111 -0.64 7.30 5.21
N PRO A 112 0.47 7.99 4.85
CA PRO A 112 0.70 9.36 5.32
C PRO A 112 -0.38 10.38 4.94
N GLU A 113 -1.21 10.10 3.95
CA GLU A 113 -2.33 10.96 3.57
C GLU A 113 -3.68 10.45 4.06
N GLY A 114 -3.68 9.43 4.92
CA GLY A 114 -4.89 8.91 5.55
C GLY A 114 -5.64 7.88 4.74
N ASN A 115 -5.05 7.30 3.70
CA ASN A 115 -5.70 6.26 2.93
C ASN A 115 -5.62 4.93 3.66
N GLU A 116 -6.76 4.24 3.80
CA GLU A 116 -6.83 2.94 4.42
C GLU A 116 -6.22 1.87 3.51
N PHE A 117 -5.42 1.00 4.10
CA PHE A 117 -4.96 -0.23 3.47
C PHE A 117 -4.83 -1.32 4.53
N CYS A 118 -4.85 -2.57 4.11
CA CYS A 118 -4.85 -3.70 5.03
C CYS A 118 -3.57 -4.52 4.89
N VAL A 119 -3.10 -5.06 6.00
CA VAL A 119 -1.99 -5.99 6.04
C VAL A 119 -2.53 -7.36 6.42
N LEU A 120 -2.39 -8.31 5.49
CA LEU A 120 -2.84 -9.68 5.63
C LEU A 120 -1.68 -10.56 6.12
N ARG A 121 -1.97 -11.79 6.51
CA ARG A 121 -0.94 -12.77 6.83
C ARG A 121 -0.10 -13.09 5.60
N SER A 122 1.15 -13.51 5.80
CA SER A 122 1.99 -14.02 4.73
C SER A 122 1.42 -15.32 4.16
N LEU A 123 1.87 -15.72 2.98
CA LEU A 123 1.45 -17.01 2.41
C LEU A 123 1.85 -18.18 3.33
N ALA A 124 3.04 -18.11 3.94
CA ALA A 124 3.48 -19.14 4.89
C ALA A 124 2.56 -19.22 6.11
N GLU A 125 2.11 -18.06 6.62
CA GLU A 125 1.16 -18.04 7.72
C GLU A 125 -0.19 -18.64 7.34
N VAL A 126 -0.66 -18.36 6.12
CA VAL A 126 -1.91 -18.93 5.61
C VAL A 126 -1.79 -20.45 5.49
N GLU A 127 -0.68 -20.96 4.97
CA GLU A 127 -0.44 -22.41 4.83
C GLU A 127 -0.35 -23.10 6.19
N ALA A 128 0.24 -22.44 7.19
CA ALA A 128 0.33 -22.99 8.53
C ALA A 128 -1.05 -23.07 9.22
N GLY A 129 -2.02 -22.26 8.77
CA GLY A 129 -3.36 -22.22 9.32
C GLY A 129 -3.48 -21.50 10.67
N PRO A 130 -4.66 -21.57 11.31
CA PRO A 130 -4.85 -20.95 12.61
C PRO A 130 -3.99 -21.58 13.69
N THR A 131 -3.61 -20.80 14.69
CA THR A 131 -2.95 -21.31 15.90
C THR A 131 -3.98 -21.63 16.97
N ALA A 132 -3.68 -22.63 17.77
CA ALA A 132 -4.59 -23.04 18.85
C ALA A 132 -4.67 -22.01 19.98
#